data_2b4d7b4fb4020e1b7dcb864bd5be25ba
#
_entry.id   2b4d7b4fb4020e1b7dcb864bd5be25ba
#
_cell.length_a   1.000
_cell.length_b   1.000
_cell.length_c   1.000
_cell.angle_alpha   90.00
_cell.angle_beta   90.00
_cell.angle_gamma   90.00
#
_symmetry.space_group_name_H-M   'P 1'
#
loop_
_entity.id
_entity.type
_entity.pdbx_description
1 polymer ?
#
loop_
_entity_poly.entity_id
_entity_poly.type
_entity_poly.pdbx_seq_one_letter_code
_entity_poly.pdbx_strand_id
1 'polypeptide(L)'
;MKPFSNIFLEYKIEGMKKILKLILLIGWMGLIFYMSSCNGEASSAMSSGLLKTIAQFIGISDIDSFIRNYSFLIRKTAHFSEYAVLGFLVYINLKEYIKYRYLLISFIVSAGYAASDELHQLFVSERSFALMDIFIDSCGALTGIVLIHLITVYAAKRKNFKVRN
;
A
#
# COMPACT_ATOMS: atom_id res chain seq x y z
N MET A 1 -22.58 -27.12 -23.10
CA MET A 1 -21.85 -27.55 -21.90
C MET A 1 -20.36 -27.29 -22.10
N LYS A 2 -19.66 -26.64 -21.16
CA LYS A 2 -18.19 -26.53 -21.25
C LYS A 2 -17.58 -27.93 -21.01
N PRO A 3 -16.53 -28.36 -21.73
CA PRO A 3 -15.84 -29.62 -21.48
C PRO A 3 -15.19 -29.60 -20.07
N PHE A 4 -15.16 -30.74 -19.41
CA PHE A 4 -14.66 -30.90 -18.03
C PHE A 4 -13.23 -30.38 -17.86
N SER A 5 -12.37 -30.55 -18.86
CA SER A 5 -11.00 -30.03 -18.90
C SER A 5 -10.94 -28.50 -18.74
N ASN A 6 -11.88 -27.77 -19.35
CA ASN A 6 -11.92 -26.30 -19.25
C ASN A 6 -12.38 -25.82 -17.87
N ILE A 7 -13.30 -26.54 -17.23
CA ILE A 7 -13.75 -26.24 -15.87
C ILE A 7 -12.60 -26.44 -14.87
N PHE A 8 -11.86 -27.53 -15.00
CA PHE A 8 -10.70 -27.82 -14.15
C PHE A 8 -9.59 -26.78 -14.32
N LEU A 9 -9.31 -26.36 -15.56
CA LEU A 9 -8.32 -25.33 -15.85
C LEU A 9 -8.73 -23.98 -15.27
N GLU A 10 -10.00 -23.57 -15.44
CA GLU A 10 -10.53 -22.32 -14.84
C GLU A 10 -10.36 -22.35 -13.31
N TYR A 11 -10.69 -23.44 -12.63
CA TYR A 11 -10.53 -23.57 -11.17
C TYR A 11 -9.06 -23.46 -10.73
N LYS A 12 -8.14 -24.10 -11.46
CA LYS A 12 -6.71 -24.03 -11.18
C LYS A 12 -6.17 -22.61 -11.34
N ILE A 13 -6.57 -21.91 -12.40
CA ILE A 13 -6.18 -20.52 -12.66
C ILE A 13 -6.68 -19.58 -11.54
N GLU A 14 -7.95 -19.76 -11.11
CA GLU A 14 -8.50 -18.96 -10.01
C GLU A 14 -7.77 -19.21 -8.69
N GLY A 15 -7.43 -20.44 -8.38
CA GLY A 15 -6.62 -20.79 -7.21
C GLY A 15 -5.24 -20.13 -7.24
N MET A 16 -4.56 -20.20 -8.39
CA MET A 16 -3.25 -19.53 -8.57
C MET A 16 -3.32 -18.02 -8.40
N LYS A 17 -4.36 -17.37 -8.91
CA LYS A 17 -4.56 -15.91 -8.73
C LYS A 17 -4.72 -15.53 -7.25
N LYS A 18 -5.45 -16.33 -6.47
CA LYS A 18 -5.63 -16.11 -5.03
C LYS A 18 -4.32 -16.23 -4.27
N ILE A 19 -3.54 -17.27 -4.56
CA ILE A 19 -2.22 -17.47 -3.96
C ILE A 19 -1.28 -16.30 -4.30
N LEU A 20 -1.26 -15.88 -5.57
CA LEU A 20 -0.42 -14.74 -6.00
C LEU A 20 -0.78 -13.44 -5.26
N LYS A 21 -2.08 -13.14 -5.10
CA LYS A 21 -2.52 -11.96 -4.33
C LYS A 21 -2.07 -12.03 -2.87
N LEU A 22 -2.14 -13.20 -2.25
CA LEU A 22 -1.70 -13.40 -0.88
C LEU A 22 -0.18 -13.24 -0.75
N ILE A 23 0.59 -13.79 -1.69
CA ILE A 23 2.05 -13.62 -1.72
C ILE A 23 2.42 -12.15 -1.88
N LEU A 24 1.73 -11.40 -2.75
CA LEU A 24 1.95 -9.97 -2.93
C LEU A 24 1.64 -9.19 -1.65
N LEU A 25 0.57 -9.53 -0.95
CA LEU A 25 0.20 -8.89 0.33
C LEU A 25 1.27 -9.15 1.39
N ILE A 26 1.66 -10.41 1.61
CA ILE A 26 2.67 -10.78 2.61
C ILE A 26 4.03 -10.16 2.25
N GLY A 27 4.42 -10.20 0.98
CA GLY A 27 5.65 -9.58 0.50
C GLY A 27 5.68 -8.06 0.73
N TRP A 28 4.53 -7.39 0.49
CA TRP A 28 4.41 -5.95 0.74
C TRP A 28 4.47 -5.61 2.23
N MET A 29 3.79 -6.37 3.08
CA MET A 29 3.89 -6.22 4.54
C MET A 29 5.34 -6.43 5.01
N GLY A 30 6.01 -7.46 4.49
CA GLY A 30 7.44 -7.68 4.77
C GLY A 30 8.33 -6.53 4.32
N LEU A 31 8.04 -5.90 3.18
CA LEU A 31 8.75 -4.72 2.70
C LEU A 31 8.56 -3.52 3.63
N ILE A 32 7.33 -3.22 4.04
CA ILE A 32 7.03 -2.15 5.02
C ILE A 32 7.80 -2.42 6.31
N PHE A 33 7.73 -3.63 6.84
CA PHE A 33 8.46 -4.02 8.07
C PHE A 33 9.96 -3.84 7.92
N TYR A 34 10.55 -4.23 6.79
CA TYR A 34 11.96 -4.03 6.50
C TYR A 34 12.34 -2.55 6.48
N MET A 35 11.58 -1.71 5.78
CA MET A 35 11.81 -0.26 5.69
C MET A 35 11.64 0.42 7.05
N SER A 36 10.67 -0.03 7.83
CA SER A 36 10.43 0.44 9.20
C SER A 36 11.56 0.05 10.15
N SER A 37 12.23 -1.08 9.92
CA SER A 37 13.38 -1.54 10.71
C SER A 37 14.67 -0.76 10.42
N CYS A 38 14.73 0.03 9.34
CA CYS A 38 15.85 0.91 9.07
C CYS A 38 15.92 2.04 10.12
N ASN A 39 17.11 2.28 10.68
CA ASN A 39 17.30 3.36 11.64
C ASN A 39 17.00 4.75 11.04
N GLY A 40 16.87 5.77 11.90
CA GLY A 40 16.49 7.12 11.49
C GLY A 40 17.49 7.74 10.50
N GLU A 41 18.79 7.46 10.67
CA GLU A 41 19.86 7.94 9.78
C GLU A 41 19.72 7.34 8.38
N ALA A 42 19.59 6.01 8.26
CA ALA A 42 19.41 5.33 6.99
C ALA A 42 18.16 5.82 6.25
N SER A 43 17.04 5.96 6.95
CA SER A 43 15.78 6.49 6.39
C SER A 43 15.95 7.94 5.89
N SER A 44 16.68 8.77 6.63
CA SER A 44 16.98 10.14 6.23
C SER A 44 17.91 10.19 5.02
N ALA A 45 18.91 9.33 4.96
CA ALA A 45 19.83 9.21 3.83
C ALA A 45 19.09 8.80 2.54
N MET A 46 18.15 7.86 2.63
CA MET A 46 17.31 7.44 1.49
C MET A 46 16.45 8.59 0.96
N SER A 47 15.79 9.33 1.85
CA SER A 47 14.96 10.47 1.49
C SER A 47 15.80 11.59 0.85
N SER A 48 16.96 11.89 1.42
CA SER A 48 17.89 12.92 0.91
C SER A 48 18.48 12.51 -0.44
N GLY A 49 18.81 11.24 -0.63
CA GLY A 49 19.31 10.70 -1.89
C GLY A 49 18.29 10.85 -3.02
N LEU A 50 17.02 10.53 -2.74
CA LEU A 50 15.93 10.72 -3.70
C LEU A 50 15.75 12.20 -4.05
N LEU A 51 15.69 13.08 -3.05
CA LEU A 51 15.55 14.52 -3.26
C LEU A 51 16.73 15.12 -4.04
N LYS A 52 17.95 14.67 -3.76
CA LYS A 52 19.15 15.07 -4.52
C LYS A 52 19.01 14.71 -6.00
N THR A 53 18.57 13.49 -6.30
CA THR A 53 18.35 13.04 -7.69
C THR A 53 17.28 13.88 -8.38
N ILE A 54 16.16 14.16 -7.71
CA ILE A 54 15.09 15.01 -8.23
C ILE A 54 15.62 16.43 -8.48
N ALA A 55 16.31 17.04 -7.51
CA ALA A 55 16.85 18.38 -7.62
C ALA A 55 17.80 18.53 -8.79
N GLN A 56 18.67 17.54 -9.00
CA GLN A 56 19.58 17.50 -10.14
C GLN A 56 18.84 17.39 -11.49
N PHE A 57 17.80 16.54 -11.55
CA PHE A 57 17.02 16.36 -12.77
C PHE A 57 16.24 17.62 -13.18
N ILE A 58 15.71 18.39 -12.23
CA ILE A 58 14.95 19.63 -12.49
C ILE A 58 15.82 20.90 -12.47
N GLY A 59 17.13 20.77 -12.22
CA GLY A 59 18.10 21.88 -12.30
C GLY A 59 18.06 22.86 -11.13
N ILE A 60 17.77 22.36 -9.90
CA ILE A 60 17.78 23.20 -8.68
C ILE A 60 19.24 23.49 -8.29
N SER A 61 19.59 24.78 -8.13
CA SER A 61 20.92 25.21 -7.80
C SER A 61 21.32 25.00 -6.32
N ASP A 62 20.37 25.25 -5.40
CA ASP A 62 20.56 25.06 -3.94
C ASP A 62 19.93 23.73 -3.50
N ILE A 63 20.67 22.67 -3.73
CA ILE A 63 20.24 21.28 -3.42
C ILE A 63 20.07 21.09 -1.90
N ASP A 64 20.97 21.68 -1.08
CA ASP A 64 20.93 21.51 0.37
C ASP A 64 19.69 22.16 0.99
N SER A 65 19.34 23.35 0.54
CA SER A 65 18.10 24.00 0.96
C SER A 65 16.87 23.20 0.52
N PHE A 66 16.88 22.68 -0.70
CA PHE A 66 15.80 21.84 -1.20
C PHE A 66 15.62 20.58 -0.35
N ILE A 67 16.70 19.88 -0.03
CA ILE A 67 16.66 18.70 0.85
C ILE A 67 16.11 19.06 2.23
N ARG A 68 16.62 20.12 2.87
CA ARG A 68 16.12 20.55 4.19
C ARG A 68 14.63 20.82 4.20
N ASN A 69 14.11 21.48 3.16
CA ASN A 69 12.72 21.89 3.11
C ASN A 69 11.75 20.74 2.80
N TYR A 70 12.18 19.74 2.02
CA TYR A 70 11.29 18.70 1.50
C TYR A 70 11.51 17.30 2.08
N SER A 71 12.57 17.05 2.87
CA SER A 71 12.84 15.71 3.44
C SER A 71 11.70 15.19 4.30
N PHE A 72 11.06 16.06 5.10
CA PHE A 72 9.89 15.67 5.88
C PHE A 72 8.72 15.27 5.00
N LEU A 73 8.42 16.08 3.99
CA LEU A 73 7.30 15.84 3.07
C LEU A 73 7.48 14.55 2.28
N ILE A 74 8.67 14.31 1.70
CA ILE A 74 8.92 13.11 0.90
C ILE A 74 8.81 11.83 1.75
N ARG A 75 9.29 11.86 3.00
CA ARG A 75 9.16 10.74 3.91
C ARG A 75 7.69 10.45 4.24
N LYS A 76 6.89 11.47 4.57
CA LYS A 76 5.46 11.29 4.85
C LYS A 76 4.67 10.84 3.63
N THR A 77 5.03 11.32 2.44
CA THR A 77 4.42 10.86 1.18
C THR A 77 4.78 9.40 0.89
N ALA A 78 6.00 8.97 1.20
CA ALA A 78 6.41 7.58 1.07
C ALA A 78 5.55 6.67 1.97
N HIS A 79 5.44 6.97 3.27
CA HIS A 79 4.59 6.24 4.21
C HIS A 79 3.13 6.18 3.73
N PHE A 80 2.54 7.31 3.40
CA PHE A 80 1.19 7.38 2.85
C PHE A 80 1.02 6.45 1.64
N SER A 81 1.98 6.46 0.71
CA SER A 81 1.94 5.65 -0.51
C SER A 81 2.10 4.16 -0.23
N GLU A 82 2.99 3.78 0.68
CA GLU A 82 3.20 2.41 1.12
C GLU A 82 1.91 1.82 1.71
N TYR A 83 1.23 2.59 2.55
CA TYR A 83 -0.04 2.17 3.15
C TYR A 83 -1.22 2.25 2.19
N ALA A 84 -1.19 3.13 1.17
CA ALA A 84 -2.18 3.10 0.09
C ALA A 84 -2.11 1.79 -0.70
N VAL A 85 -0.91 1.31 -1.01
CA VAL A 85 -0.71 0.00 -1.65
C VAL A 85 -1.12 -1.13 -0.70
N LEU A 86 -0.81 -1.05 0.60
CA LEU A 86 -1.25 -2.03 1.59
C LEU A 86 -2.78 -2.14 1.62
N GLY A 87 -3.48 -1.02 1.75
CA GLY A 87 -4.94 -0.98 1.76
C GLY A 87 -5.57 -1.58 0.50
N PHE A 88 -5.00 -1.26 -0.66
CA PHE A 88 -5.36 -1.89 -1.94
C PHE A 88 -5.20 -3.42 -1.90
N LEU A 89 -4.04 -3.92 -1.45
CA LEU A 89 -3.75 -5.36 -1.40
C LEU A 89 -4.63 -6.10 -0.39
N VAL A 90 -4.86 -5.52 0.79
CA VAL A 90 -5.77 -6.08 1.79
C VAL A 90 -7.20 -6.17 1.22
N TYR A 91 -7.69 -5.11 0.57
CA TYR A 91 -9.01 -5.08 -0.04
C TYR A 91 -9.20 -6.19 -1.09
N ILE A 92 -8.29 -6.35 -2.05
CA ILE A 92 -8.43 -7.36 -3.11
C ILE A 92 -8.35 -8.80 -2.60
N ASN A 93 -7.65 -9.02 -1.46
CA ASN A 93 -7.61 -10.31 -0.80
C ASN A 93 -8.91 -10.56 -0.02
N LEU A 94 -9.33 -9.64 0.85
CA LEU A 94 -10.50 -9.85 1.72
C LEU A 94 -11.82 -9.92 0.96
N LYS A 95 -11.98 -9.16 -0.12
CA LYS A 95 -13.18 -9.17 -0.96
C LYS A 95 -13.52 -10.57 -1.51
N GLU A 96 -12.56 -11.45 -1.65
CA GLU A 96 -12.77 -12.82 -2.14
C GLU A 96 -13.34 -13.77 -1.07
N TYR A 97 -13.09 -13.49 0.20
CA TYR A 97 -13.44 -14.36 1.32
C TYR A 97 -14.58 -13.80 2.16
N ILE A 98 -14.74 -12.47 2.18
CA ILE A 98 -15.73 -11.78 3.02
C ILE A 98 -16.81 -11.17 2.14
N LYS A 99 -18.07 -11.61 2.34
CA LYS A 99 -19.21 -11.12 1.56
C LYS A 99 -19.66 -9.72 1.95
N TYR A 100 -19.58 -9.40 3.25
CA TYR A 100 -20.07 -8.14 3.81
C TYR A 100 -18.97 -7.45 4.63
N ARG A 101 -19.03 -6.12 4.71
CA ARG A 101 -18.12 -5.29 5.51
C ARG A 101 -16.62 -5.40 5.14
N TYR A 102 -16.28 -6.00 4.00
CA TYR A 102 -14.88 -6.14 3.58
C TYR A 102 -14.15 -4.79 3.47
N LEU A 103 -14.84 -3.68 3.16
CA LEU A 103 -14.26 -2.34 3.18
C LEU A 103 -13.78 -1.94 4.59
N LEU A 104 -14.68 -2.07 5.58
CA LEU A 104 -14.39 -1.73 6.98
C LEU A 104 -13.29 -2.63 7.54
N ILE A 105 -13.37 -3.94 7.26
CA ILE A 105 -12.38 -4.90 7.74
C ILE A 105 -11.02 -4.63 7.10
N SER A 106 -10.96 -4.29 5.79
CA SER A 106 -9.72 -3.91 5.14
C SER A 106 -9.08 -2.69 5.78
N PHE A 107 -9.89 -1.68 6.13
CA PHE A 107 -9.40 -0.50 6.83
C PHE A 107 -8.86 -0.85 8.22
N ILE A 108 -9.62 -1.61 9.02
CA ILE A 108 -9.21 -2.02 10.38
C ILE A 108 -7.90 -2.81 10.35
N VAL A 109 -7.75 -3.76 9.41
CA VAL A 109 -6.52 -4.56 9.25
C VAL A 109 -5.34 -3.67 8.87
N SER A 110 -5.51 -2.76 7.91
CA SER A 110 -4.43 -1.87 7.47
C SER A 110 -4.04 -0.85 8.53
N ALA A 111 -5.00 -0.24 9.23
CA ALA A 111 -4.75 0.69 10.33
C ALA A 111 -4.13 -0.02 11.55
N GLY A 112 -4.56 -1.25 11.83
CA GLY A 112 -3.94 -2.09 12.87
C GLY A 112 -2.49 -2.42 12.54
N TYR A 113 -2.18 -2.68 11.26
CA TYR A 113 -0.79 -2.88 10.82
C TYR A 113 0.03 -1.59 10.98
N ALA A 114 -0.52 -0.40 10.62
CA ALA A 114 0.15 0.88 10.85
C ALA A 114 0.46 1.12 12.33
N ALA A 115 -0.49 0.82 13.21
CA ALA A 115 -0.25 0.93 14.65
C ALA A 115 0.84 -0.04 15.14
N SER A 116 0.87 -1.29 14.63
CA SER A 116 1.91 -2.26 14.98
C SER A 116 3.28 -1.87 14.45
N ASP A 117 3.33 -1.27 13.27
CA ASP A 117 4.56 -0.77 12.66
C ASP A 117 5.16 0.37 13.49
N GLU A 118 4.33 1.33 13.89
CA GLU A 118 4.75 2.46 14.74
C GLU A 118 5.19 1.99 16.14
N LEU A 119 4.54 0.98 16.70
CA LEU A 119 5.01 0.33 17.92
C LEU A 119 6.37 -0.35 17.75
N HIS A 120 6.59 -0.99 16.59
CA HIS A 120 7.89 -1.59 16.27
C HIS A 120 9.00 -0.51 16.21
N GLN A 121 8.71 0.67 15.65
CA GLN A 121 9.67 1.77 15.56
C GLN A 121 10.19 2.27 16.92
N LEU A 122 9.47 2.05 18.02
CA LEU A 122 9.99 2.33 19.37
C LEU A 122 11.26 1.54 19.72
N PHE A 123 11.47 0.39 19.09
CA PHE A 123 12.64 -0.47 19.31
C PHE A 123 13.74 -0.23 18.28
N VAL A 124 13.57 0.71 17.35
CA VAL A 124 14.54 1.04 16.31
C VAL A 124 15.30 2.31 16.69
N SER A 125 16.62 2.27 16.59
CA SER A 125 17.48 3.41 16.92
C SER A 125 17.10 4.65 16.11
N GLU A 126 17.10 5.81 16.78
CA GLU A 126 16.79 7.13 16.17
C GLU A 126 15.38 7.24 15.55
N ARG A 127 14.47 6.37 15.97
CA ARG A 127 13.05 6.45 15.67
C ARG A 127 12.27 6.80 16.93
N SER A 128 11.12 7.42 16.76
CA SER A 128 10.21 7.76 17.85
C SER A 128 8.78 7.45 17.44
N PHE A 129 7.98 7.00 18.39
CA PHE A 129 6.56 6.79 18.18
C PHE A 129 5.84 8.12 17.90
N ALA A 130 5.07 8.18 16.81
CA ALA A 130 4.29 9.36 16.46
C ALA A 130 2.87 8.97 16.04
N LEU A 131 1.87 9.33 16.85
CA LEU A 131 0.45 9.11 16.50
C LEU A 131 0.07 9.71 15.13
N MET A 132 0.75 10.79 14.73
CA MET A 132 0.54 11.42 13.44
C MET A 132 0.92 10.48 12.28
N ASP A 133 1.91 9.61 12.46
CA ASP A 133 2.33 8.65 11.44
C ASP A 133 1.29 7.56 11.28
N ILE A 134 0.73 7.02 12.36
CA ILE A 134 -0.43 6.11 12.30
C ILE A 134 -1.61 6.74 11.55
N PHE A 135 -1.85 8.04 11.78
CA PHE A 135 -2.94 8.75 11.10
C PHE A 135 -2.68 8.90 9.60
N ILE A 136 -1.47 9.32 9.20
CA ILE A 136 -1.07 9.46 7.78
C ILE A 136 -1.15 8.13 7.06
N ASP A 137 -0.63 7.06 7.66
CA ASP A 137 -0.64 5.71 7.13
C ASP A 137 -2.07 5.16 6.98
N SER A 138 -2.92 5.40 7.98
CA SER A 138 -4.34 5.05 7.92
C SER A 138 -5.09 5.81 6.82
N CYS A 139 -4.76 7.09 6.60
CA CYS A 139 -5.31 7.86 5.49
C CYS A 139 -4.83 7.32 4.13
N GLY A 140 -3.57 6.92 4.03
CA GLY A 140 -3.03 6.23 2.86
C GLY A 140 -3.81 4.95 2.58
N ALA A 141 -3.95 4.07 3.57
CA ALA A 141 -4.69 2.82 3.46
C ALA A 141 -6.14 3.03 3.01
N LEU A 142 -6.84 3.99 3.62
CA LEU A 142 -8.21 4.35 3.23
C LEU A 142 -8.27 4.81 1.77
N THR A 143 -7.32 5.62 1.35
CA THR A 143 -7.23 6.08 -0.05
C THR A 143 -7.08 4.91 -1.03
N GLY A 144 -6.19 3.97 -0.76
CA GLY A 144 -6.01 2.77 -1.58
C GLY A 144 -7.27 1.90 -1.66
N ILE A 145 -7.94 1.70 -0.51
CA ILE A 145 -9.20 0.94 -0.42
C ILE A 145 -10.31 1.63 -1.24
N VAL A 146 -10.49 2.93 -1.09
CA VAL A 146 -11.53 3.69 -1.80
C VAL A 146 -11.27 3.67 -3.31
N LEU A 147 -10.04 3.93 -3.74
CA LEU A 147 -9.68 3.93 -5.17
C LEU A 147 -10.00 2.57 -5.83
N ILE A 148 -9.57 1.47 -5.24
CA ILE A 148 -9.84 0.14 -5.81
C ILE A 148 -11.32 -0.22 -5.75
N HIS A 149 -12.04 0.21 -4.71
CA HIS A 149 -13.48 0.02 -4.63
C HIS A 149 -14.20 0.73 -5.78
N LEU A 150 -13.90 2.00 -6.03
CA LEU A 150 -14.47 2.77 -7.12
C LEU A 150 -14.17 2.14 -8.49
N ILE A 151 -12.92 1.72 -8.72
CA ILE A 151 -12.52 1.03 -9.96
C ILE A 151 -13.35 -0.25 -10.15
N THR A 152 -13.51 -1.06 -9.10
CA THR A 152 -14.26 -2.32 -9.20
C THR A 152 -15.74 -2.12 -9.44
N VAL A 153 -16.36 -1.12 -8.81
CA VAL A 153 -17.77 -0.76 -9.03
C VAL A 153 -17.99 -0.23 -10.46
N TYR A 154 -17.11 0.63 -10.93
CA TYR A 154 -17.16 1.16 -12.29
C TYR A 154 -17.02 0.05 -13.35
N ALA A 155 -16.05 -0.84 -13.17
CA ALA A 155 -15.83 -1.98 -14.08
C ALA A 155 -17.06 -2.92 -14.13
N ALA A 156 -17.69 -3.18 -12.97
CA ALA A 156 -18.90 -4.00 -12.91
C ALA A 156 -20.08 -3.35 -13.64
N LYS A 157 -20.29 -2.04 -13.46
CA LYS A 157 -21.34 -1.29 -14.17
C LYS A 157 -21.13 -1.33 -15.68
N ARG A 158 -19.91 -1.14 -16.16
CA ARG A 158 -19.56 -1.18 -17.59
C ARG A 158 -19.80 -2.55 -18.20
N LYS A 159 -19.48 -3.64 -17.49
CA LYS A 159 -19.72 -5.01 -17.93
C LYS A 159 -21.23 -5.29 -18.07
N ASN A 160 -22.04 -4.87 -17.10
CA ASN A 160 -23.49 -5.05 -17.15
C ASN A 160 -24.14 -4.25 -18.28
N PHE A 161 -23.65 -3.06 -18.59
CA PHE A 161 -24.13 -2.26 -19.71
C PHE A 161 -23.88 -2.94 -21.07
N LYS A 162 -22.67 -3.53 -21.27
CA LYS A 162 -22.33 -4.25 -22.51
C LYS A 162 -23.10 -5.56 -22.73
N VAL A 163 -23.63 -6.16 -21.67
CA VAL A 163 -24.43 -7.41 -21.78
C VAL A 163 -25.89 -7.11 -22.08
N ARG A 164 -26.37 -5.88 -21.82
CA ARG A 164 -27.77 -5.47 -22.05
C ARG A 164 -28.02 -4.86 -23.43
N ASN A 165 -26.95 -4.48 -24.13
CA ASN A 165 -26.97 -3.97 -25.51
C ASN A 165 -26.26 -4.96 -26.47
#